data_2450625384f4793d8c54c5ecd3751d65
#
_entry.id   2450625384f4793d8c54c5ecd3751d65
#
_cell.length_a   1.000
_cell.length_b   1.000
_cell.length_c   1.000
_cell.angle_alpha   90.00
_cell.angle_beta   90.00
_cell.angle_gamma   90.00
#
_symmetry.space_group_name_H-M   'P 1'
#
loop_
_entity.id
_entity.type
_entity.pdbx_description
1 polymer ?
#
loop_
_entity_poly.entity_id
_entity_poly.type
_entity_poly.pdbx_seq_one_letter_code
_entity_poly.pdbx_strand_id
1 'polypeptide(L)'
;TGLRMRQILADGPAGDEKAKIFSISRNRRAEGSNLDSVRTTKADAAKRLFNISCANLAWAIIDSGINAHHHAFRRVTPADRAWLAENWDSPDNHWRDPIDKPGDTRVVARFDLSFVYQLRNRDVMLDDARRAALAADIRQRCGAAKNAPIEKNLAQMAADLRDNRATDWNLVAALVAVAFDRPANIDHGTHVAGILGGAWPEDEGDGKISWHEGMCPDIKLYDFMVTGGSAEATEFAIIAAMRLIRHINQKNDYVVIHGANLSLSIPHDVTNYACGRTPVCDEAEKLHRSGVVVVAAAGNDGYNEFMTKRGYKSLHTTTSITDPGNAEEIITVGSTHRLAPHTYGVSYFSSRGPTGDGRMKPDLVAPGEKIRGPVGEDEFDVLEGTSMAAPHVSGAAAMLM
;
A
#
# COMPACT_ATOMS: atom_id res chain seq x y z
N THR A 1 21.11 38.61 4.08
CA THR A 1 19.81 38.23 3.48
C THR A 1 18.66 39.08 4.03
N GLY A 2 18.58 39.35 5.32
CA GLY A 2 17.52 40.19 5.91
C GLY A 2 17.58 41.69 5.51
N LEU A 3 18.77 42.25 5.30
CA LEU A 3 18.98 43.62 4.86
C LEU A 3 18.53 43.82 3.40
N ARG A 4 18.78 42.85 2.51
CA ARG A 4 18.36 42.89 1.10
C ARG A 4 16.84 42.78 0.94
N MET A 5 16.17 42.04 1.79
CA MET A 5 14.71 41.97 1.82
C MET A 5 14.05 43.23 2.32
N ARG A 6 14.64 43.92 3.33
CA ARG A 6 14.16 45.20 3.80
C ARG A 6 14.25 46.27 2.71
N GLN A 7 15.31 46.22 1.89
CA GLN A 7 15.51 47.10 0.76
C GLN A 7 14.46 46.87 -0.35
N ILE A 8 14.18 45.60 -0.70
CA ILE A 8 13.14 45.24 -1.70
C ILE A 8 11.73 45.68 -1.23
N LEU A 9 11.47 45.65 0.06
CA LEU A 9 10.20 46.15 0.64
C LEU A 9 10.12 47.68 0.71
N ALA A 10 11.28 48.36 0.76
CA ALA A 10 11.35 49.84 0.77
C ALA A 10 11.32 50.43 -0.64
N ASP A 11 11.87 49.72 -1.63
CA ASP A 11 12.05 50.21 -3.02
C ASP A 11 10.90 49.70 -3.95
N GLY A 12 9.75 49.32 -3.40
CA GLY A 12 8.59 48.88 -4.17
C GLY A 12 8.09 49.95 -5.15
N PRO A 13 7.57 49.57 -6.34
CA PRO A 13 7.14 50.54 -7.35
C PRO A 13 6.05 51.45 -6.81
N ALA A 14 6.23 52.75 -7.07
CA ALA A 14 5.23 53.77 -6.76
C ALA A 14 4.04 53.65 -7.74
N GLY A 15 3.10 52.79 -7.38
CA GLY A 15 1.84 52.56 -8.12
C GLY A 15 0.86 51.78 -7.25
N ASP A 16 -0.42 52.00 -7.47
CA ASP A 16 -1.54 51.53 -6.63
C ASP A 16 -1.72 50.01 -6.45
N GLU A 17 -0.88 49.18 -7.03
CA GLU A 17 -0.81 47.76 -6.74
C GLU A 17 0.32 47.46 -5.74
N LYS A 18 0.03 47.57 -4.47
CA LYS A 18 0.92 47.04 -3.41
C LYS A 18 1.01 45.51 -3.56
N ALA A 19 2.19 45.06 -4.01
CA ALA A 19 2.49 43.62 -3.98
C ALA A 19 2.29 43.10 -2.54
N LYS A 20 1.27 42.33 -2.31
CA LYS A 20 0.97 41.75 -1.00
C LYS A 20 1.84 40.53 -0.80
N ILE A 21 2.93 40.68 -0.05
CA ILE A 21 3.72 39.52 0.41
C ILE A 21 2.98 38.92 1.60
N PHE A 22 2.37 37.75 1.40
CA PHE A 22 1.60 37.07 2.44
C PHE A 22 2.45 36.27 3.41
N SER A 23 3.59 35.77 2.96
CA SER A 23 4.56 35.07 3.83
C SER A 23 5.96 35.08 3.24
N ILE A 24 6.95 35.06 4.11
CA ILE A 24 8.36 34.85 3.77
C ILE A 24 8.84 33.71 4.61
N SER A 25 9.19 32.59 3.98
CA SER A 25 9.78 31.44 4.64
C SER A 25 11.22 31.21 4.18
N ARG A 26 12.05 30.65 5.08
CA ARG A 26 13.39 30.20 4.67
C ARG A 26 13.24 29.04 3.69
N ASN A 27 13.99 29.07 2.60
CA ASN A 27 14.17 27.90 1.77
C ASN A 27 14.84 26.80 2.64
N ARG A 28 14.12 25.70 2.87
CA ARG A 28 14.62 24.56 3.65
C ARG A 28 15.22 23.55 2.68
N ARG A 29 16.28 22.88 3.09
CA ARG A 29 16.73 21.67 2.38
C ARG A 29 15.60 20.67 2.42
N ALA A 30 15.19 20.21 1.25
CA ALA A 30 14.36 19.03 1.13
C ALA A 30 15.29 17.83 1.27
N GLU A 31 15.33 17.22 2.44
CA GLU A 31 15.96 15.93 2.64
C GLU A 31 14.84 14.91 2.45
N GLY A 32 14.93 14.12 1.38
CA GLY A 32 14.05 12.98 1.18
C GLY A 32 14.57 11.82 2.04
N SER A 33 13.73 11.24 2.90
CA SER A 33 14.14 10.00 3.55
C SER A 33 12.97 9.29 4.24
N ASN A 34 12.79 8.00 3.93
CA ASN A 34 11.99 7.08 4.73
C ASN A 34 12.51 6.94 6.16
N LEU A 35 13.83 7.14 6.36
CA LEU A 35 14.46 7.17 7.67
C LEU A 35 13.75 8.11 8.65
N ASP A 36 13.27 9.24 8.18
CA ASP A 36 12.65 10.24 9.03
C ASP A 36 11.26 9.79 9.53
N SER A 37 10.45 9.19 8.68
CA SER A 37 9.12 8.70 9.07
C SER A 37 9.18 7.50 10.01
N VAL A 38 10.10 6.57 9.78
CA VAL A 38 10.37 5.42 10.66
C VAL A 38 10.91 5.89 12.01
N ARG A 39 11.80 6.88 12.03
CA ARG A 39 12.28 7.53 13.28
C ARG A 39 11.17 8.27 14.02
N THR A 40 10.25 8.90 13.32
CA THR A 40 9.08 9.56 13.93
C THR A 40 8.21 8.56 14.69
N THR A 41 8.04 7.34 14.16
CA THR A 41 7.33 6.26 14.85
C THR A 41 8.16 5.58 15.97
N LYS A 42 9.47 5.87 16.06
CA LYS A 42 10.44 5.22 16.96
C LYS A 42 10.67 3.73 16.66
N ALA A 43 10.27 3.26 15.49
CA ALA A 43 10.44 1.86 15.10
C ALA A 43 11.92 1.46 14.98
N ASP A 44 12.77 2.36 14.49
CA ASP A 44 14.23 2.17 14.44
C ASP A 44 14.85 1.96 15.82
N ALA A 45 14.42 2.74 16.80
CA ALA A 45 14.87 2.61 18.19
C ALA A 45 14.35 1.31 18.83
N ALA A 46 13.08 0.96 18.61
CA ALA A 46 12.49 -0.27 19.12
C ALA A 46 13.19 -1.51 18.54
N LYS A 47 13.42 -1.56 17.22
CA LYS A 47 14.16 -2.66 16.59
C LYS A 47 15.53 -2.89 17.22
N ARG A 48 16.29 -1.83 17.46
CA ARG A 48 17.62 -1.92 18.05
C ARG A 48 17.59 -2.30 19.52
N LEU A 49 16.70 -1.69 20.31
CA LEU A 49 16.63 -1.89 21.75
C LEU A 49 16.15 -3.30 22.12
N PHE A 50 15.17 -3.81 21.38
CA PHE A 50 14.53 -5.09 21.68
C PHE A 50 14.97 -6.21 20.74
N ASN A 51 15.90 -5.95 19.80
CA ASN A 51 16.38 -6.89 18.79
C ASN A 51 15.23 -7.56 18.01
N ILE A 52 14.27 -6.75 17.55
CA ILE A 52 13.07 -7.22 16.88
C ILE A 52 13.40 -7.65 15.45
N SER A 53 12.94 -8.84 15.04
CA SER A 53 12.96 -9.35 13.67
C SER A 53 11.57 -9.80 13.26
N CYS A 54 11.13 -9.38 12.07
CA CYS A 54 9.86 -9.77 11.46
C CYS A 54 10.04 -10.86 10.37
N ALA A 55 11.22 -11.50 10.27
CA ALA A 55 11.56 -12.46 9.20
C ALA A 55 10.62 -13.69 9.15
N ASN A 56 10.01 -14.04 10.26
CA ASN A 56 9.05 -15.14 10.35
C ASN A 56 7.61 -14.72 10.06
N LEU A 57 7.34 -13.42 9.98
CA LEU A 57 6.03 -12.87 9.70
C LEU A 57 5.84 -12.64 8.20
N ALA A 58 4.58 -12.69 7.78
CA ALA A 58 4.18 -12.33 6.43
C ALA A 58 3.00 -11.38 6.46
N TRP A 59 3.01 -10.41 5.56
CA TRP A 59 1.99 -9.37 5.46
C TRP A 59 1.43 -9.28 4.05
N ALA A 60 0.11 -9.20 3.94
CA ALA A 60 -0.56 -8.96 2.67
C ALA A 60 -0.63 -7.46 2.37
N ILE A 61 -0.29 -7.08 1.15
CA ILE A 61 -0.55 -5.75 0.58
C ILE A 61 -1.69 -5.91 -0.41
N ILE A 62 -2.87 -5.38 -0.06
CA ILE A 62 -4.05 -5.36 -0.94
C ILE A 62 -4.08 -3.99 -1.60
N ASP A 63 -3.56 -3.91 -2.84
CA ASP A 63 -3.31 -2.65 -3.51
C ASP A 63 -3.27 -2.82 -5.05
N SER A 64 -2.51 -1.98 -5.72
CA SER A 64 -2.32 -1.99 -7.17
C SER A 64 -1.30 -3.02 -7.67
N GLY A 65 -0.55 -3.64 -6.79
CA GLY A 65 0.52 -4.59 -7.09
C GLY A 65 1.88 -4.13 -6.60
N ILE A 66 2.80 -5.10 -6.40
CA ILE A 66 4.17 -4.85 -5.98
C ILE A 66 5.12 -5.25 -7.12
N ASN A 67 6.05 -4.36 -7.49
CA ASN A 67 7.16 -4.76 -8.35
C ASN A 67 8.15 -5.63 -7.55
N ALA A 68 8.01 -6.94 -7.67
CA ALA A 68 8.85 -7.91 -6.97
C ALA A 68 10.31 -7.93 -7.45
N HIS A 69 10.60 -7.32 -8.62
CA HIS A 69 11.95 -7.19 -9.18
C HIS A 69 12.70 -5.97 -8.66
N HIS A 70 12.01 -5.02 -8.03
CA HIS A 70 12.63 -3.81 -7.50
C HIS A 70 13.63 -4.18 -6.39
N HIS A 71 14.86 -3.65 -6.47
CA HIS A 71 15.95 -4.00 -5.54
C HIS A 71 15.64 -3.70 -4.07
N ALA A 72 14.73 -2.77 -3.77
CA ALA A 72 14.27 -2.49 -2.42
C ALA A 72 13.62 -3.69 -1.70
N PHE A 73 13.21 -4.72 -2.46
CA PHE A 73 12.65 -5.96 -1.90
C PHE A 73 13.64 -7.12 -1.89
N ARG A 74 14.89 -6.88 -2.24
CA ARG A 74 15.94 -7.91 -2.17
C ARG A 74 16.09 -8.44 -0.75
N ARG A 75 16.35 -9.72 -0.62
CA ARG A 75 16.76 -10.32 0.66
C ARG A 75 18.16 -9.82 1.01
N VAL A 76 18.28 -9.26 2.20
CA VAL A 76 19.53 -8.65 2.69
C VAL A 76 20.00 -9.40 3.91
N THR A 77 21.24 -9.88 3.86
CA THR A 77 21.92 -10.46 5.02
C THR A 77 22.89 -9.45 5.65
N PRO A 78 23.31 -9.64 6.90
CA PRO A 78 24.38 -8.83 7.48
C PRO A 78 25.70 -8.88 6.69
N ALA A 79 25.99 -10.03 6.03
CA ALA A 79 27.15 -10.17 5.18
C ALA A 79 27.05 -9.30 3.91
N ASP A 80 25.86 -9.21 3.28
CA ASP A 80 25.63 -8.34 2.13
C ASP A 80 25.85 -6.86 2.50
N ARG A 81 25.39 -6.45 3.69
CA ARG A 81 25.59 -5.09 4.17
C ARG A 81 27.07 -4.75 4.39
N ALA A 82 27.82 -5.67 4.97
CA ALA A 82 29.25 -5.50 5.20
C ALA A 82 30.00 -5.41 3.87
N TRP A 83 29.68 -6.31 2.93
CA TRP A 83 30.30 -6.33 1.60
C TRP A 83 30.03 -5.03 0.83
N LEU A 84 28.79 -4.57 0.79
CA LEU A 84 28.40 -3.34 0.10
C LEU A 84 29.06 -2.08 0.68
N ALA A 85 29.27 -2.03 1.99
CA ALA A 85 29.96 -0.90 2.62
C ALA A 85 31.41 -0.73 2.13
N GLU A 86 32.05 -1.82 1.70
CA GLU A 86 33.43 -1.83 1.23
C GLU A 86 33.54 -1.84 -0.31
N ASN A 87 32.49 -2.29 -1.02
CA ASN A 87 32.55 -2.60 -2.46
C ASN A 87 31.47 -1.87 -3.28
N TRP A 88 31.02 -0.70 -2.84
CA TRP A 88 29.94 0.02 -3.54
C TRP A 88 30.26 0.34 -4.99
N ASP A 89 31.48 0.79 -5.27
CA ASP A 89 31.94 1.15 -6.61
C ASP A 89 32.56 -0.03 -7.38
N SER A 90 32.48 -1.23 -6.82
CA SER A 90 33.02 -2.42 -7.51
C SER A 90 32.21 -2.73 -8.76
N PRO A 91 32.85 -3.12 -9.87
CA PRO A 91 32.17 -3.63 -11.06
C PRO A 91 31.35 -4.91 -10.79
N ASP A 92 31.65 -5.60 -9.71
CA ASP A 92 30.93 -6.82 -9.27
C ASP A 92 29.72 -6.46 -8.38
N ASN A 93 29.43 -5.17 -8.19
CA ASN A 93 28.25 -4.74 -7.42
C ASN A 93 26.99 -4.80 -8.27
N HIS A 94 26.29 -5.94 -8.17
CA HIS A 94 25.00 -6.18 -8.83
C HIS A 94 23.79 -5.82 -7.95
N TRP A 95 24.00 -5.04 -6.88
CA TRP A 95 22.90 -4.72 -5.96
C TRP A 95 21.77 -3.94 -6.62
N ARG A 96 22.09 -3.05 -7.54
CA ARG A 96 21.12 -2.23 -8.28
C ARG A 96 20.45 -2.95 -9.44
N ASP A 97 20.95 -4.12 -9.80
CA ASP A 97 20.33 -4.92 -10.85
C ASP A 97 18.95 -5.38 -10.41
N PRO A 98 17.98 -5.47 -11.31
CA PRO A 98 16.68 -6.06 -11.00
C PRO A 98 16.83 -7.48 -10.41
N ILE A 99 15.91 -7.83 -9.51
CA ILE A 99 15.91 -9.18 -8.94
C ILE A 99 15.43 -10.15 -10.02
N ASP A 100 16.26 -11.11 -10.40
CA ASP A 100 16.01 -12.06 -11.49
C ASP A 100 15.48 -13.43 -11.00
N LYS A 101 15.55 -13.70 -9.69
CA LYS A 101 15.12 -14.98 -9.11
C LYS A 101 14.10 -14.78 -7.97
N PRO A 102 13.02 -15.59 -7.94
CA PRO A 102 12.00 -15.48 -6.89
C PRO A 102 12.55 -15.75 -5.47
N GLY A 103 13.66 -16.48 -5.34
CA GLY A 103 14.30 -16.72 -4.05
C GLY A 103 15.00 -15.51 -3.46
N ASP A 104 15.35 -14.52 -4.28
CA ASP A 104 16.13 -13.36 -3.88
C ASP A 104 15.24 -12.18 -3.45
N THR A 105 13.94 -12.25 -3.69
CA THR A 105 12.96 -11.24 -3.24
C THR A 105 12.24 -11.67 -1.96
N ARG A 106 11.76 -10.69 -1.21
CA ARG A 106 10.87 -10.88 -0.06
C ARG A 106 9.38 -10.87 -0.43
N VAL A 107 9.05 -10.58 -1.68
CA VAL A 107 7.70 -10.75 -2.24
C VAL A 107 7.52 -12.21 -2.60
N VAL A 108 6.89 -12.98 -1.71
CA VAL A 108 6.88 -14.45 -1.77
C VAL A 108 5.76 -15.02 -2.63
N ALA A 109 4.68 -14.28 -2.84
CA ALA A 109 3.59 -14.66 -3.73
C ALA A 109 2.84 -13.43 -4.23
N ARG A 110 2.28 -13.53 -5.44
CA ARG A 110 1.55 -12.46 -6.12
C ARG A 110 0.26 -13.00 -6.72
N PHE A 111 -0.84 -12.26 -6.57
CA PHE A 111 -2.16 -12.64 -7.06
C PHE A 111 -2.82 -11.44 -7.75
N ASP A 112 -3.24 -11.61 -9.01
CA ASP A 112 -4.03 -10.61 -9.73
C ASP A 112 -5.53 -10.93 -9.59
N LEU A 113 -6.21 -10.15 -8.78
CA LEU A 113 -7.63 -10.28 -8.52
C LEU A 113 -8.47 -9.27 -9.31
N SER A 114 -7.84 -8.42 -10.12
CA SER A 114 -8.53 -7.37 -10.87
C SER A 114 -9.62 -7.88 -11.82
N PHE A 115 -9.54 -9.13 -12.25
CA PHE A 115 -10.51 -9.80 -13.12
C PHE A 115 -11.40 -10.85 -12.41
N VAL A 116 -11.22 -11.05 -11.10
CA VAL A 116 -11.85 -12.16 -10.36
C VAL A 116 -13.38 -12.15 -10.42
N TYR A 117 -14.01 -10.99 -10.64
CA TYR A 117 -15.44 -10.88 -10.83
C TYR A 117 -15.94 -11.70 -12.05
N GLN A 118 -15.11 -11.83 -13.11
CA GLN A 118 -15.42 -12.61 -14.30
C GLN A 118 -15.57 -14.10 -13.97
N LEU A 119 -14.81 -14.62 -13.00
CA LEU A 119 -14.90 -16.01 -12.54
C LEU A 119 -16.27 -16.35 -11.88
N ARG A 120 -17.05 -15.35 -11.52
CA ARG A 120 -18.39 -15.48 -10.94
C ARG A 120 -19.50 -14.96 -11.89
N ASN A 121 -19.14 -14.35 -12.99
CA ASN A 121 -20.09 -13.87 -13.96
C ASN A 121 -20.63 -15.03 -14.80
N ARG A 122 -21.93 -15.33 -14.67
CA ARG A 122 -22.57 -16.45 -15.38
C ARG A 122 -22.51 -16.30 -16.92
N ASP A 123 -22.63 -15.06 -17.43
CA ASP A 123 -22.60 -14.79 -18.87
C ASP A 123 -21.22 -15.03 -19.48
N VAL A 124 -20.17 -14.91 -18.68
CA VAL A 124 -18.80 -15.22 -19.09
C VAL A 124 -18.50 -16.71 -18.92
N MET A 125 -18.80 -17.25 -17.74
CA MET A 125 -18.40 -18.61 -17.37
C MET A 125 -19.20 -19.70 -18.09
N LEU A 126 -20.45 -19.46 -18.43
CA LEU A 126 -21.31 -20.45 -19.10
C LEU A 126 -21.27 -20.37 -20.64
N ASP A 127 -20.67 -19.33 -21.19
CA ASP A 127 -20.41 -19.20 -22.63
C ASP A 127 -18.99 -19.70 -22.95
N ASP A 128 -18.87 -20.66 -23.84
CA ASP A 128 -17.58 -21.31 -24.16
C ASP A 128 -16.59 -20.35 -24.84
N ALA A 129 -17.07 -19.43 -25.68
CA ALA A 129 -16.21 -18.48 -26.37
C ALA A 129 -15.68 -17.40 -25.41
N ARG A 130 -16.54 -16.87 -24.53
CA ARG A 130 -16.15 -15.90 -23.51
C ARG A 130 -15.22 -16.52 -22.47
N ARG A 131 -15.47 -17.75 -22.09
CA ARG A 131 -14.59 -18.49 -21.17
C ARG A 131 -13.20 -18.75 -21.77
N ALA A 132 -13.14 -19.07 -23.08
CA ALA A 132 -11.87 -19.20 -23.80
C ALA A 132 -11.11 -17.86 -23.90
N ALA A 133 -11.82 -16.76 -24.13
CA ALA A 133 -11.23 -15.41 -24.10
C ALA A 133 -10.67 -15.05 -22.71
N LEU A 134 -11.41 -15.38 -21.64
CA LEU A 134 -10.94 -15.22 -20.26
C LEU A 134 -9.69 -16.06 -19.98
N ALA A 135 -9.63 -17.30 -20.49
CA ALA A 135 -8.43 -18.13 -20.34
C ALA A 135 -7.19 -17.50 -21.00
N ALA A 136 -7.36 -16.89 -22.18
CA ALA A 136 -6.29 -16.17 -22.86
C ALA A 136 -5.84 -14.91 -22.06
N ASP A 137 -6.80 -14.14 -21.55
CA ASP A 137 -6.51 -12.97 -20.70
C ASP A 137 -5.75 -13.35 -19.44
N ILE A 138 -6.16 -14.42 -18.74
CA ILE A 138 -5.45 -14.95 -17.56
C ILE A 138 -4.01 -15.33 -17.91
N ARG A 139 -3.78 -16.01 -19.05
CA ARG A 139 -2.41 -16.34 -19.46
C ARG A 139 -1.56 -15.10 -19.69
N GLN A 140 -2.13 -14.10 -20.31
CA GLN A 140 -1.44 -12.84 -20.58
C GLN A 140 -1.14 -12.08 -19.29
N ARG A 141 -2.09 -11.93 -18.40
CA ARG A 141 -1.94 -11.18 -17.14
C ARG A 141 -1.04 -11.87 -16.13
N CYS A 142 -1.30 -13.13 -15.88
CA CYS A 142 -0.62 -13.87 -14.82
C CYS A 142 0.71 -14.50 -15.26
N GLY A 143 1.05 -14.46 -16.54
CA GLY A 143 2.27 -15.12 -17.05
C GLY A 143 2.27 -16.64 -16.85
N ALA A 144 1.09 -17.25 -16.78
CA ALA A 144 0.96 -18.66 -16.45
C ALA A 144 1.69 -19.53 -17.46
N ALA A 145 2.39 -20.56 -16.97
CA ALA A 145 3.06 -21.52 -17.82
C ALA A 145 2.12 -22.11 -18.86
N LYS A 146 2.64 -22.42 -20.07
CA LYS A 146 1.84 -22.99 -21.18
C LYS A 146 1.04 -24.24 -20.77
N ASN A 147 1.54 -24.98 -19.77
CA ASN A 147 0.93 -26.21 -19.27
C ASN A 147 0.04 -25.99 -18.02
N ALA A 148 -0.18 -24.74 -17.59
CA ALA A 148 -1.10 -24.47 -16.48
C ALA A 148 -2.53 -24.91 -16.88
N PRO A 149 -3.27 -25.60 -16.00
CA PRO A 149 -4.58 -26.17 -16.31
C PRO A 149 -5.71 -25.13 -16.26
N ILE A 150 -5.50 -23.95 -16.89
CA ILE A 150 -6.43 -22.81 -16.82
C ILE A 150 -7.80 -23.21 -17.35
N GLU A 151 -7.86 -23.79 -18.56
CA GLU A 151 -9.13 -24.18 -19.20
C GLU A 151 -9.85 -25.24 -18.37
N LYS A 152 -9.11 -26.20 -17.82
CA LYS A 152 -9.66 -27.22 -16.93
C LYS A 152 -10.25 -26.59 -15.66
N ASN A 153 -9.53 -25.69 -15.04
CA ASN A 153 -9.99 -25.00 -13.83
C ASN A 153 -11.21 -24.12 -14.11
N LEU A 154 -11.22 -23.39 -15.20
CA LEU A 154 -12.38 -22.60 -15.62
C LEU A 154 -13.59 -23.48 -15.95
N ALA A 155 -13.40 -24.61 -16.63
CA ALA A 155 -14.48 -25.55 -16.90
C ALA A 155 -15.09 -26.15 -15.62
N GLN A 156 -14.24 -26.48 -14.63
CA GLN A 156 -14.71 -26.95 -13.33
C GLN A 156 -15.51 -25.86 -12.60
N MET A 157 -14.99 -24.62 -12.55
CA MET A 157 -15.71 -23.49 -11.95
C MET A 157 -17.05 -23.21 -12.67
N ALA A 158 -17.09 -23.36 -13.99
CA ALA A 158 -18.34 -23.23 -14.74
C ALA A 158 -19.36 -24.32 -14.39
N ALA A 159 -18.90 -25.55 -14.17
CA ALA A 159 -19.76 -26.65 -13.71
C ALA A 159 -20.31 -26.38 -12.30
N ASP A 160 -19.42 -25.96 -11.37
CA ASP A 160 -19.82 -25.60 -10.01
C ASP A 160 -20.84 -24.45 -10.00
N LEU A 161 -20.69 -23.49 -10.91
CA LEU A 161 -21.61 -22.36 -11.06
C LEU A 161 -22.99 -22.79 -11.61
N ARG A 162 -23.05 -23.78 -12.54
CA ARG A 162 -24.32 -24.40 -13.01
C ARG A 162 -25.05 -25.08 -11.86
N ASP A 163 -24.30 -25.80 -11.03
CA ASP A 163 -24.81 -26.60 -9.91
C ASP A 163 -25.07 -25.75 -8.65
N ASN A 164 -24.89 -24.44 -8.70
CA ASN A 164 -24.95 -23.49 -7.58
C ASN A 164 -24.06 -23.90 -6.39
N ARG A 165 -22.91 -24.49 -6.65
CA ARG A 165 -21.94 -24.85 -5.62
C ARG A 165 -21.20 -23.60 -5.11
N ALA A 166 -20.66 -23.71 -3.90
CA ALA A 166 -19.77 -22.69 -3.34
C ALA A 166 -18.49 -22.55 -4.18
N THR A 167 -17.88 -21.36 -4.15
CA THR A 167 -16.62 -21.08 -4.84
C THR A 167 -15.50 -21.95 -4.28
N ASP A 168 -14.84 -22.72 -5.13
CA ASP A 168 -13.59 -23.40 -4.77
C ASP A 168 -12.42 -22.43 -4.83
N TRP A 169 -11.96 -22.01 -3.67
CA TRP A 169 -10.85 -21.05 -3.55
C TRP A 169 -9.49 -21.63 -3.96
N ASN A 170 -9.34 -22.96 -4.05
CA ASN A 170 -8.11 -23.55 -4.63
C ASN A 170 -8.05 -23.28 -6.13
N LEU A 171 -9.18 -23.38 -6.82
CA LEU A 171 -9.26 -23.05 -8.26
C LEU A 171 -9.02 -21.55 -8.48
N VAL A 172 -9.63 -20.69 -7.67
CA VAL A 172 -9.41 -19.24 -7.74
C VAL A 172 -7.93 -18.93 -7.53
N ALA A 173 -7.31 -19.43 -6.45
CA ALA A 173 -5.89 -19.21 -6.17
C ALA A 173 -4.98 -19.60 -7.34
N ALA A 174 -5.27 -20.75 -7.97
CA ALA A 174 -4.49 -21.22 -9.13
C ALA A 174 -4.67 -20.36 -10.38
N LEU A 175 -5.83 -19.72 -10.55
CA LEU A 175 -6.14 -18.88 -11.72
C LEU A 175 -5.59 -17.45 -11.59
N VAL A 176 -5.52 -16.93 -10.35
CA VAL A 176 -5.08 -15.55 -10.09
C VAL A 176 -3.60 -15.45 -9.72
N ALA A 177 -2.89 -16.55 -9.56
CA ALA A 177 -1.47 -16.56 -9.24
C ALA A 177 -0.63 -15.97 -10.37
N VAL A 178 0.19 -14.97 -10.06
CA VAL A 178 1.06 -14.26 -11.02
C VAL A 178 2.46 -14.85 -10.99
N ALA A 179 3.00 -15.17 -12.17
CA ALA A 179 4.35 -15.63 -12.30
C ALA A 179 5.37 -14.54 -11.94
N PHE A 180 6.52 -14.94 -11.42
CA PHE A 180 7.53 -13.99 -10.95
C PHE A 180 8.05 -13.09 -12.08
N ASP A 181 8.21 -13.60 -13.30
CA ASP A 181 8.71 -12.88 -14.47
C ASP A 181 7.78 -11.77 -15.01
N ARG A 182 6.65 -11.54 -14.34
CA ARG A 182 5.71 -10.47 -14.71
C ARG A 182 5.98 -9.22 -13.89
N PRO A 183 6.51 -8.13 -14.50
CA PRO A 183 6.68 -6.86 -13.81
C PRO A 183 5.30 -6.28 -13.45
N ALA A 184 5.22 -5.68 -12.27
CA ALA A 184 4.12 -4.79 -11.93
C ALA A 184 4.54 -3.37 -12.32
N ASN A 185 3.88 -2.79 -13.30
CA ASN A 185 4.15 -1.42 -13.74
C ASN A 185 3.23 -0.44 -13.00
N ILE A 186 3.21 -0.51 -11.66
CA ILE A 186 2.29 0.27 -10.84
C ILE A 186 3.01 0.74 -9.58
N ASP A 187 3.01 2.05 -9.36
CA ASP A 187 3.82 2.71 -8.35
C ASP A 187 3.26 2.60 -6.93
N HIS A 188 1.94 2.75 -6.78
CA HIS A 188 1.32 2.93 -5.46
C HIS A 188 1.53 1.73 -4.51
N GLY A 189 1.20 0.51 -4.94
CA GLY A 189 1.38 -0.69 -4.10
C GLY A 189 2.85 -1.02 -3.83
N THR A 190 3.75 -0.73 -4.79
CA THR A 190 5.21 -0.85 -4.61
C THR A 190 5.70 0.13 -3.54
N HIS A 191 5.20 1.38 -3.56
CA HIS A 191 5.53 2.39 -2.58
C HIS A 191 5.03 2.00 -1.17
N VAL A 192 3.79 1.58 -1.05
CA VAL A 192 3.17 1.10 0.19
C VAL A 192 3.95 -0.09 0.78
N ALA A 193 4.29 -1.07 -0.05
CA ALA A 193 5.11 -2.22 0.34
C ALA A 193 6.52 -1.80 0.80
N GLY A 194 7.10 -0.76 0.16
CA GLY A 194 8.39 -0.19 0.53
C GLY A 194 8.40 0.45 1.92
N ILE A 195 7.34 1.15 2.30
CA ILE A 195 7.19 1.73 3.64
C ILE A 195 7.13 0.64 4.70
N LEU A 196 6.40 -0.43 4.44
CA LEU A 196 6.31 -1.56 5.36
C LEU A 196 7.63 -2.34 5.43
N GLY A 197 8.14 -2.77 4.29
CA GLY A 197 9.18 -3.78 4.23
C GLY A 197 10.33 -3.50 3.25
N GLY A 198 10.48 -2.29 2.73
CA GLY A 198 11.61 -1.95 1.86
C GLY A 198 12.95 -1.93 2.59
N ALA A 199 14.03 -2.22 1.88
CA ALA A 199 15.40 -2.03 2.35
C ALA A 199 16.33 -1.81 1.16
N TRP A 200 16.99 -0.65 1.09
CA TRP A 200 17.93 -0.35 0.01
C TRP A 200 19.09 0.51 0.46
N PRO A 201 20.28 0.31 -0.11
CA PRO A 201 21.43 1.17 0.12
C PRO A 201 21.38 2.40 -0.79
N GLU A 202 21.90 3.51 -0.31
CA GLU A 202 22.08 4.75 -1.08
C GLU A 202 23.45 5.35 -0.77
N ASP A 203 24.13 5.83 -1.81
CA ASP A 203 25.38 6.57 -1.65
C ASP A 203 25.07 8.01 -1.26
N GLU A 204 25.53 8.41 -0.07
CA GLU A 204 25.40 9.79 0.43
C GLU A 204 26.48 10.73 -0.11
N GLY A 205 27.34 10.26 -0.99
CA GLY A 205 28.57 10.90 -1.40
C GLY A 205 29.74 10.51 -0.50
N ASP A 206 30.95 10.76 -0.96
CA ASP A 206 32.20 10.41 -0.27
C ASP A 206 32.39 8.89 0.02
N GLY A 207 31.70 8.00 -0.73
CA GLY A 207 31.77 6.57 -0.57
C GLY A 207 31.09 6.03 0.71
N LYS A 208 30.26 6.84 1.34
CA LYS A 208 29.50 6.43 2.50
C LYS A 208 28.12 5.90 2.11
N ILE A 209 27.90 4.63 2.36
CA ILE A 209 26.62 3.97 2.10
C ILE A 209 25.71 4.04 3.31
N SER A 210 24.53 4.61 3.14
CA SER A 210 23.44 4.57 4.11
C SER A 210 22.36 3.58 3.68
N TRP A 211 21.70 2.97 4.67
CA TRP A 211 20.59 2.05 4.44
C TRP A 211 19.27 2.75 4.73
N HIS A 212 18.42 2.78 3.71
CA HIS A 212 17.03 3.20 3.85
C HIS A 212 16.17 1.97 4.13
N GLU A 213 15.42 2.00 5.21
CA GLU A 213 14.62 0.88 5.66
C GLU A 213 13.18 1.31 5.92
N GLY A 214 12.25 0.46 5.52
CA GLY A 214 10.88 0.48 6.00
C GLY A 214 10.77 0.05 7.48
N MET A 215 9.54 -0.11 7.91
CA MET A 215 9.24 -0.49 9.29
C MET A 215 9.83 -1.87 9.65
N CYS A 216 9.68 -2.85 8.77
CA CYS A 216 10.09 -4.25 8.94
C CYS A 216 10.87 -4.73 7.71
N PRO A 217 12.18 -4.42 7.60
CA PRO A 217 12.96 -4.66 6.37
C PRO A 217 13.22 -6.14 6.05
N ASP A 218 12.86 -7.05 6.94
CA ASP A 218 13.01 -8.51 6.83
C ASP A 218 11.69 -9.26 6.65
N ILE A 219 10.54 -8.57 6.71
CA ILE A 219 9.21 -9.19 6.59
C ILE A 219 8.96 -9.79 5.19
N LYS A 220 8.18 -10.87 5.14
CA LYS A 220 7.69 -11.47 3.88
C LYS A 220 6.46 -10.72 3.40
N LEU A 221 6.38 -10.45 2.10
CA LEU A 221 5.27 -9.71 1.49
C LEU A 221 4.47 -10.63 0.57
N TYR A 222 3.14 -10.54 0.68
CA TYR A 222 2.18 -11.14 -0.23
C TYR A 222 1.49 -10.03 -1.01
N ASP A 223 1.56 -10.08 -2.33
CA ASP A 223 0.98 -9.09 -3.23
C ASP A 223 -0.42 -9.54 -3.69
N PHE A 224 -1.44 -8.75 -3.34
CA PHE A 224 -2.83 -8.93 -3.80
C PHE A 224 -3.24 -7.72 -4.63
N MET A 225 -3.09 -7.84 -5.94
CA MET A 225 -3.42 -6.80 -6.90
C MET A 225 -4.94 -6.77 -7.12
N VAL A 226 -5.59 -5.65 -6.77
CA VAL A 226 -7.05 -5.48 -6.85
C VAL A 226 -7.48 -4.36 -7.78
N THR A 227 -6.54 -3.55 -8.28
CA THR A 227 -6.80 -2.48 -9.26
C THR A 227 -6.35 -2.91 -10.66
N GLY A 228 -6.77 -2.18 -11.70
CA GLY A 228 -6.43 -2.51 -13.09
C GLY A 228 -7.58 -3.19 -13.86
N GLY A 229 -8.69 -3.50 -13.18
CA GLY A 229 -9.99 -3.84 -13.77
C GLY A 229 -10.89 -2.61 -13.96
N SER A 230 -12.19 -2.82 -14.16
CA SER A 230 -13.16 -1.72 -14.13
C SER A 230 -13.33 -1.19 -12.69
N ALA A 231 -13.65 0.09 -12.57
CA ALA A 231 -13.91 0.71 -11.25
C ALA A 231 -15.02 -0.03 -10.47
N GLU A 232 -16.03 -0.55 -11.18
CA GLU A 232 -17.17 -1.29 -10.63
C GLU A 232 -16.77 -2.67 -10.06
N ALA A 233 -15.63 -3.22 -10.48
CA ALA A 233 -15.15 -4.53 -10.04
C ALA A 233 -14.18 -4.44 -8.84
N THR A 234 -13.72 -3.24 -8.47
CA THR A 234 -12.64 -3.06 -7.48
C THR A 234 -13.05 -3.53 -6.09
N GLU A 235 -14.25 -3.18 -5.61
CA GLU A 235 -14.73 -3.66 -4.30
C GLU A 235 -14.81 -5.18 -4.24
N PHE A 236 -15.31 -5.81 -5.33
CA PHE A 236 -15.37 -7.27 -5.42
C PHE A 236 -13.98 -7.92 -5.37
N ALA A 237 -12.97 -7.29 -6.01
CA ALA A 237 -11.59 -7.76 -5.98
C ALA A 237 -10.98 -7.65 -4.58
N ILE A 238 -11.25 -6.57 -3.85
CA ILE A 238 -10.81 -6.38 -2.45
C ILE A 238 -11.43 -7.46 -1.54
N ILE A 239 -12.73 -7.69 -1.65
CA ILE A 239 -13.42 -8.76 -0.92
C ILE A 239 -12.82 -10.12 -1.24
N ALA A 240 -12.55 -10.40 -2.52
CA ALA A 240 -11.94 -11.65 -2.96
C ALA A 240 -10.53 -11.83 -2.42
N ALA A 241 -9.72 -10.76 -2.35
CA ALA A 241 -8.39 -10.78 -1.74
C ALA A 241 -8.46 -11.19 -0.26
N MET A 242 -9.33 -10.57 0.52
CA MET A 242 -9.52 -10.90 1.93
C MET A 242 -9.99 -12.35 2.14
N ARG A 243 -10.88 -12.84 1.28
CA ARG A 243 -11.32 -14.26 1.31
C ARG A 243 -10.19 -15.21 0.94
N LEU A 244 -9.36 -14.85 -0.04
CA LEU A 244 -8.22 -15.66 -0.43
C LEU A 244 -7.17 -15.73 0.69
N ILE A 245 -6.91 -14.64 1.41
CA ILE A 245 -6.05 -14.63 2.59
C ILE A 245 -6.58 -15.61 3.66
N ARG A 246 -7.86 -15.53 3.98
CA ARG A 246 -8.49 -16.47 4.93
C ARG A 246 -8.36 -17.91 4.46
N HIS A 247 -8.60 -18.16 3.17
CA HIS A 247 -8.45 -19.50 2.59
C HIS A 247 -7.02 -20.03 2.70
N ILE A 248 -6.01 -19.18 2.40
CA ILE A 248 -4.60 -19.55 2.53
C ILE A 248 -4.29 -19.93 3.98
N ASN A 249 -4.73 -19.16 4.96
CA ASN A 249 -4.50 -19.45 6.37
C ASN A 249 -5.26 -20.72 6.84
N GLN A 250 -6.51 -20.90 6.40
CA GLN A 250 -7.33 -22.07 6.79
C GLN A 250 -6.81 -23.39 6.20
N LYS A 251 -6.11 -23.34 5.07
CA LYS A 251 -5.54 -24.54 4.43
C LYS A 251 -4.31 -25.07 5.14
N ASN A 252 -3.70 -24.28 6.00
CA ASN A 252 -2.49 -24.61 6.72
C ASN A 252 -2.79 -24.78 8.22
N ASP A 253 -2.00 -25.56 8.92
CA ASP A 253 -2.12 -25.77 10.36
C ASP A 253 -1.57 -24.59 11.19
N TYR A 254 -1.11 -23.55 10.51
CA TYR A 254 -0.56 -22.32 11.12
C TYR A 254 -0.94 -21.10 10.30
N VAL A 255 -0.84 -19.92 10.93
CA VAL A 255 -1.08 -18.65 10.26
C VAL A 255 0.07 -18.36 9.28
N VAL A 256 -0.25 -18.32 8.00
CA VAL A 256 0.70 -18.01 6.91
C VAL A 256 0.82 -16.51 6.73
N ILE A 257 -0.31 -15.80 6.67
CA ILE A 257 -0.40 -14.35 6.50
C ILE A 257 -0.94 -13.76 7.79
N HIS A 258 -0.10 -13.01 8.49
CA HIS A 258 -0.36 -12.52 9.85
C HIS A 258 -1.13 -11.20 9.86
N GLY A 259 -0.98 -10.40 8.82
CA GLY A 259 -1.69 -9.13 8.69
C GLY A 259 -1.93 -8.74 7.25
N ALA A 260 -2.82 -7.76 7.06
CA ALA A 260 -3.18 -7.18 5.78
C ALA A 260 -3.20 -5.65 5.86
N ASN A 261 -2.60 -5.00 4.88
CA ASN A 261 -2.62 -3.56 4.68
C ASN A 261 -3.53 -3.21 3.50
N LEU A 262 -4.52 -2.36 3.74
CA LEU A 262 -5.45 -1.83 2.74
C LEU A 262 -5.24 -0.33 2.62
N SER A 263 -4.33 0.07 1.73
CA SER A 263 -4.09 1.47 1.38
C SER A 263 -5.05 1.94 0.28
N LEU A 264 -6.32 1.60 0.43
CA LEU A 264 -7.41 1.82 -0.51
C LEU A 264 -8.53 2.60 0.16
N SER A 265 -9.34 3.26 -0.65
CA SER A 265 -10.41 4.14 -0.21
C SER A 265 -11.62 3.96 -1.13
N ILE A 266 -12.74 3.53 -0.56
CA ILE A 266 -14.03 3.44 -1.24
C ILE A 266 -14.97 4.43 -0.54
N PRO A 267 -15.60 5.38 -1.27
CA PRO A 267 -16.59 6.26 -0.68
C PRO A 267 -17.72 5.46 -0.02
N HIS A 268 -18.08 5.82 1.21
CA HIS A 268 -19.16 5.14 1.92
C HIS A 268 -20.52 5.45 1.28
N ASP A 269 -21.25 4.41 0.90
CA ASP A 269 -22.61 4.54 0.36
C ASP A 269 -23.64 4.64 1.50
N VAL A 270 -23.85 5.87 1.97
CA VAL A 270 -24.79 6.19 3.06
C VAL A 270 -26.25 5.90 2.70
N THR A 271 -26.57 5.74 1.43
CA THR A 271 -27.93 5.53 0.96
C THR A 271 -28.38 4.08 1.15
N ASN A 272 -27.46 3.15 0.89
CA ASN A 272 -27.78 1.73 0.85
C ASN A 272 -27.27 0.96 2.08
N TYR A 273 -26.26 1.49 2.80
CA TYR A 273 -25.61 0.77 3.89
C TYR A 273 -25.53 1.62 5.16
N ALA A 274 -25.73 0.97 6.30
CA ALA A 274 -25.34 1.53 7.59
C ALA A 274 -23.82 1.67 7.67
N CYS A 275 -23.31 2.65 8.42
CA CYS A 275 -21.91 2.94 8.53
C CYS A 275 -21.11 1.72 9.03
N GLY A 276 -20.04 1.36 8.31
CA GLY A 276 -19.24 0.19 8.61
C GLY A 276 -19.89 -1.16 8.31
N ARG A 277 -20.98 -1.18 7.54
CA ARG A 277 -21.73 -2.41 7.16
C ARG A 277 -21.82 -2.63 5.66
N THR A 278 -20.93 -2.00 4.90
CA THR A 278 -20.76 -2.33 3.49
C THR A 278 -20.14 -3.73 3.34
N PRO A 279 -20.31 -4.38 2.18
CA PRO A 279 -19.73 -5.72 1.96
C PRO A 279 -18.22 -5.79 2.23
N VAL A 280 -17.46 -4.74 1.87
CA VAL A 280 -16.02 -4.67 2.13
C VAL A 280 -15.71 -4.53 3.62
N CYS A 281 -16.48 -3.77 4.38
CA CYS A 281 -16.33 -3.65 5.83
C CYS A 281 -16.62 -4.98 6.53
N ASP A 282 -17.72 -5.62 6.18
CA ASP A 282 -18.09 -6.94 6.75
C ASP A 282 -17.01 -8.01 6.46
N GLU A 283 -16.41 -7.99 5.27
CA GLU A 283 -15.35 -8.96 4.95
C GLU A 283 -14.04 -8.63 5.67
N ALA A 284 -13.72 -7.33 5.88
CA ALA A 284 -12.57 -6.91 6.67
C ALA A 284 -12.68 -7.36 8.13
N GLU A 285 -13.86 -7.25 8.74
CA GLU A 285 -14.12 -7.78 10.10
C GLU A 285 -14.00 -9.32 10.15
N LYS A 286 -14.51 -10.03 9.13
CA LYS A 286 -14.35 -11.51 9.05
C LYS A 286 -12.88 -11.91 8.93
N LEU A 287 -12.09 -11.13 8.19
CA LEU A 287 -10.65 -11.36 8.08
C LEU A 287 -9.98 -11.13 9.44
N HIS A 288 -10.31 -10.02 10.12
CA HIS A 288 -9.81 -9.73 11.47
C HIS A 288 -10.15 -10.85 12.47
N ARG A 289 -11.42 -11.26 12.52
CA ARG A 289 -11.88 -12.37 13.40
C ARG A 289 -11.25 -13.73 13.10
N SER A 290 -10.66 -13.90 11.92
CA SER A 290 -9.87 -15.10 11.59
C SER A 290 -8.43 -15.07 12.12
N GLY A 291 -8.06 -14.05 12.89
CA GLY A 291 -6.73 -13.89 13.50
C GLY A 291 -5.73 -13.10 12.67
N VAL A 292 -6.16 -12.39 11.62
CA VAL A 292 -5.33 -11.53 10.80
C VAL A 292 -5.45 -10.08 11.27
N VAL A 293 -4.34 -9.40 11.51
CA VAL A 293 -4.36 -7.96 11.80
C VAL A 293 -4.70 -7.20 10.53
N VAL A 294 -5.78 -6.42 10.55
CA VAL A 294 -6.24 -5.65 9.38
C VAL A 294 -6.01 -4.16 9.64
N VAL A 295 -5.25 -3.51 8.77
CA VAL A 295 -4.95 -2.08 8.83
C VAL A 295 -5.44 -1.42 7.56
N ALA A 296 -6.24 -0.36 7.69
CA ALA A 296 -6.81 0.38 6.56
C ALA A 296 -6.50 1.87 6.64
N ALA A 297 -6.34 2.50 5.48
CA ALA A 297 -6.27 3.95 5.35
C ALA A 297 -7.63 4.59 5.71
N ALA A 298 -7.60 5.75 6.36
CA ALA A 298 -8.82 6.49 6.71
C ALA A 298 -9.49 7.16 5.50
N GLY A 299 -8.74 7.39 4.43
CA GLY A 299 -9.14 8.16 3.26
C GLY A 299 -8.52 9.56 3.23
N ASN A 300 -8.65 10.24 2.10
CA ASN A 300 -8.04 11.55 1.85
C ASN A 300 -9.09 12.66 1.63
N ASP A 301 -10.29 12.48 2.16
CA ASP A 301 -11.44 13.37 1.97
C ASP A 301 -11.62 14.37 3.14
N GLY A 302 -10.55 14.61 3.92
CA GLY A 302 -10.58 15.57 5.04
C GLY A 302 -10.65 17.04 4.62
N TYR A 303 -10.47 17.34 3.33
CA TYR A 303 -10.51 18.69 2.78
C TYR A 303 -11.19 18.72 1.42
N ASN A 304 -12.18 19.60 1.27
CA ASN A 304 -12.92 19.73 0.02
C ASN A 304 -12.29 20.81 -0.89
N GLU A 305 -11.36 20.40 -1.75
CA GLU A 305 -10.65 21.29 -2.67
C GLU A 305 -11.57 21.96 -3.70
N PHE A 306 -12.57 21.23 -4.18
CA PHE A 306 -13.52 21.75 -5.18
C PHE A 306 -14.31 22.95 -4.66
N MET A 307 -14.79 22.85 -3.43
CA MET A 307 -15.53 23.96 -2.81
C MET A 307 -14.62 25.14 -2.50
N THR A 308 -13.37 24.89 -2.11
CA THR A 308 -12.38 25.96 -1.85
C THR A 308 -12.05 26.72 -3.13
N LYS A 309 -11.86 26.04 -4.27
CA LYS A 309 -11.65 26.67 -5.59
C LYS A 309 -12.85 27.55 -6.02
N ARG A 310 -14.04 27.31 -5.51
CA ARG A 310 -15.23 28.14 -5.70
C ARG A 310 -15.36 29.32 -4.72
N GLY A 311 -14.35 29.58 -3.90
CA GLY A 311 -14.30 30.71 -2.98
C GLY A 311 -14.92 30.46 -1.61
N TYR A 312 -15.34 29.23 -1.29
CA TYR A 312 -15.76 28.87 0.07
C TYR A 312 -14.53 28.66 0.95
N LYS A 313 -14.48 29.27 2.12
CA LYS A 313 -13.34 29.20 3.04
C LYS A 313 -13.45 28.00 3.98
N SER A 314 -12.32 27.39 4.31
CA SER A 314 -12.16 26.43 5.42
C SER A 314 -13.08 25.20 5.37
N LEU A 315 -13.13 24.51 4.26
CA LEU A 315 -13.97 23.31 4.14
C LEU A 315 -13.19 22.05 4.49
N HIS A 316 -12.81 21.93 5.76
CA HIS A 316 -12.52 20.62 6.32
C HIS A 316 -13.82 19.82 6.41
N THR A 317 -13.74 18.59 5.93
CA THR A 317 -14.85 17.65 5.96
C THR A 317 -14.71 16.78 7.20
N THR A 318 -15.74 16.74 8.03
CA THR A 318 -15.89 15.78 9.13
C THR A 318 -16.73 14.59 8.65
N THR A 319 -16.67 13.47 9.36
CA THR A 319 -17.41 12.25 8.99
C THR A 319 -17.05 11.80 7.56
N SER A 320 -15.75 11.87 7.25
CA SER A 320 -15.22 11.61 5.91
C SER A 320 -14.39 10.33 5.81
N ILE A 321 -14.48 9.47 6.83
CA ILE A 321 -13.81 8.16 6.79
C ILE A 321 -14.40 7.32 5.65
N THR A 322 -13.53 6.73 4.85
CA THR A 322 -13.91 5.89 3.72
C THR A 322 -13.88 4.40 4.10
N ASP A 323 -14.56 3.57 3.33
CA ASP A 323 -14.53 2.12 3.53
C ASP A 323 -13.23 1.51 2.96
N PRO A 324 -12.67 0.47 3.60
CA PRO A 324 -13.18 -0.23 4.78
C PRO A 324 -12.87 0.43 6.13
N GLY A 325 -12.26 1.63 6.18
CA GLY A 325 -11.90 2.34 7.41
C GLY A 325 -13.05 2.58 8.39
N ASN A 326 -14.32 2.53 7.93
CA ASN A 326 -15.50 2.59 8.79
C ASN A 326 -15.80 1.29 9.55
N ALA A 327 -15.17 0.17 9.20
CA ALA A 327 -15.35 -1.09 9.93
C ALA A 327 -14.85 -0.95 11.38
N GLU A 328 -15.56 -1.56 12.34
CA GLU A 328 -15.33 -1.34 13.77
C GLU A 328 -14.05 -2.01 14.27
N GLU A 329 -13.84 -3.25 13.90
CA GLU A 329 -12.81 -4.12 14.50
C GLU A 329 -11.42 -4.00 13.84
N ILE A 330 -11.27 -3.23 12.77
CA ILE A 330 -10.00 -3.04 12.08
C ILE A 330 -9.29 -1.76 12.52
N ILE A 331 -7.99 -1.67 12.31
CA ILE A 331 -7.20 -0.49 12.64
C ILE A 331 -7.28 0.50 11.48
N THR A 332 -7.89 1.66 11.71
CA THR A 332 -8.02 2.74 10.72
C THR A 332 -7.01 3.84 10.98
N VAL A 333 -6.25 4.23 9.97
CA VAL A 333 -5.08 5.09 10.12
C VAL A 333 -5.26 6.40 9.37
N GLY A 334 -5.18 7.52 10.10
CA GLY A 334 -5.08 8.87 9.57
C GLY A 334 -3.63 9.27 9.29
N SER A 335 -3.45 10.38 8.58
CA SER A 335 -2.14 10.90 8.18
C SER A 335 -1.68 12.06 9.06
N THR A 336 -0.37 12.13 9.31
CA THR A 336 0.32 13.26 9.96
C THR A 336 1.64 13.56 9.26
N HIS A 337 2.27 14.69 9.63
CA HIS A 337 3.56 15.09 9.08
C HIS A 337 4.68 14.11 9.44
N ARG A 338 5.56 13.83 8.47
CA ARG A 338 6.63 12.82 8.58
C ARG A 338 7.64 13.05 9.70
N LEU A 339 8.00 14.32 9.98
CA LEU A 339 9.07 14.67 10.93
C LEU A 339 8.57 15.25 12.25
N ALA A 340 7.53 16.06 12.20
CA ALA A 340 7.10 16.87 13.33
C ALA A 340 5.57 16.83 13.52
N PRO A 341 5.01 15.65 13.85
CA PRO A 341 3.57 15.49 14.00
C PRO A 341 2.99 16.38 15.09
N HIS A 342 3.73 16.63 16.17
CA HIS A 342 3.30 17.50 17.26
C HIS A 342 3.25 18.98 16.89
N THR A 343 4.02 19.40 15.86
CA THR A 343 4.05 20.80 15.40
C THR A 343 3.00 21.05 14.31
N TYR A 344 2.86 20.12 13.37
CA TYR A 344 2.01 20.27 12.19
C TYR A 344 0.66 19.56 12.33
N GLY A 345 0.54 18.60 13.25
CA GLY A 345 -0.71 17.89 13.52
C GLY A 345 -1.12 16.93 12.42
N VAL A 346 -2.41 16.71 12.33
CA VAL A 346 -3.04 15.84 11.32
C VAL A 346 -3.01 16.53 9.97
N SER A 347 -2.64 15.77 8.92
CA SER A 347 -2.58 16.24 7.54
C SER A 347 -3.91 16.81 7.08
N TYR A 348 -3.88 17.91 6.33
CA TYR A 348 -5.10 18.61 5.91
C TYR A 348 -6.04 17.72 5.10
N PHE A 349 -5.50 16.82 4.29
CA PHE A 349 -6.25 15.89 3.45
C PHE A 349 -6.77 14.66 4.21
N SER A 350 -6.19 14.32 5.38
CA SER A 350 -6.59 13.11 6.11
C SER A 350 -8.06 13.14 6.47
N SER A 351 -8.78 12.09 6.09
CA SER A 351 -10.17 11.89 6.49
C SER A 351 -10.32 11.91 8.00
N ARG A 352 -11.45 12.45 8.47
CA ARG A 352 -11.73 12.74 9.87
C ARG A 352 -13.03 12.11 10.30
N GLY A 353 -13.03 11.63 11.53
CA GLY A 353 -14.23 11.16 12.20
C GLY A 353 -15.13 12.29 12.76
N PRO A 354 -16.13 11.91 13.56
CA PRO A 354 -16.51 10.53 13.84
C PRO A 354 -17.00 9.79 12.60
N THR A 355 -17.21 8.48 12.68
CA THR A 355 -17.96 7.74 11.66
C THR A 355 -19.40 8.21 11.58
N GLY A 356 -20.12 7.87 10.51
CA GLY A 356 -21.52 8.28 10.33
C GLY A 356 -22.48 7.82 11.45
N ASP A 357 -22.11 6.76 12.18
CA ASP A 357 -22.83 6.24 13.36
C ASP A 357 -22.22 6.70 14.71
N GLY A 358 -21.27 7.65 14.69
CA GLY A 358 -20.74 8.32 15.87
C GLY A 358 -19.56 7.62 16.56
N ARG A 359 -18.99 6.55 16.00
CA ARG A 359 -17.78 5.90 16.56
C ARG A 359 -16.53 6.76 16.32
N MET A 360 -15.55 6.64 17.21
CA MET A 360 -14.28 7.32 17.03
C MET A 360 -13.42 6.58 15.99
N LYS A 361 -13.16 7.24 14.86
CA LYS A 361 -12.21 6.86 13.81
C LYS A 361 -11.54 8.15 13.27
N PRO A 362 -10.31 8.12 12.76
CA PRO A 362 -9.42 6.96 12.74
C PRO A 362 -8.99 6.59 14.16
N ASP A 363 -8.50 5.35 14.35
CA ASP A 363 -8.03 4.87 15.67
C ASP A 363 -6.73 5.54 16.10
N LEU A 364 -5.87 5.84 15.14
CA LEU A 364 -4.60 6.54 15.34
C LEU A 364 -4.14 7.25 14.06
N VAL A 365 -3.05 7.99 14.16
CA VAL A 365 -2.40 8.66 13.04
C VAL A 365 -0.95 8.20 12.91
N ALA A 366 -0.42 8.20 11.69
CA ALA A 366 0.95 7.87 11.39
C ALA A 366 1.51 8.79 10.28
N PRO A 367 2.83 8.83 10.06
CA PRO A 367 3.42 9.63 9.00
C PRO A 367 2.86 9.28 7.62
N GLY A 368 2.31 10.28 6.92
CA GLY A 368 1.74 10.11 5.59
C GLY A 368 1.99 11.29 4.64
N GLU A 369 2.75 12.31 5.07
CA GLU A 369 3.14 13.43 4.22
C GLU A 369 4.58 13.29 3.74
N LYS A 370 4.79 13.42 2.42
CA LYS A 370 6.12 13.43 1.78
C LYS A 370 6.95 12.21 2.15
N ILE A 371 6.36 11.04 2.04
CA ILE A 371 7.02 9.78 2.32
C ILE A 371 7.71 9.29 1.06
N ARG A 372 9.01 9.05 1.13
CA ARG A 372 9.79 8.47 0.04
C ARG A 372 9.67 6.95 0.06
N GLY A 373 9.47 6.34 -1.09
CA GLY A 373 9.40 4.90 -1.26
C GLY A 373 9.76 4.47 -2.67
N PRO A 374 9.96 3.16 -2.90
CA PRO A 374 10.25 2.60 -4.22
C PRO A 374 9.02 2.71 -5.14
N VAL A 375 9.27 3.01 -6.42
CA VAL A 375 8.25 3.09 -7.47
C VAL A 375 8.84 2.56 -8.79
N GLY A 376 7.99 2.25 -9.76
CA GLY A 376 8.43 1.84 -11.09
C GLY A 376 9.31 0.59 -11.09
N GLU A 377 10.31 0.58 -11.98
CA GLU A 377 11.23 -0.54 -12.11
C GLU A 377 12.37 -0.48 -11.07
N ASP A 378 12.95 0.70 -10.86
CA ASP A 378 14.09 0.90 -9.97
C ASP A 378 14.18 2.36 -9.45
N GLU A 379 13.07 3.05 -9.35
CA GLU A 379 12.99 4.46 -8.98
C GLU A 379 12.45 4.64 -7.56
N PHE A 380 12.60 5.85 -7.03
CA PHE A 380 12.06 6.26 -5.74
C PHE A 380 11.35 7.59 -5.89
N ASP A 381 10.12 7.67 -5.37
CA ASP A 381 9.33 8.90 -5.38
C ASP A 381 8.77 9.23 -4.01
N VAL A 382 8.27 10.46 -3.88
CA VAL A 382 7.71 11.01 -2.65
C VAL A 382 6.20 11.14 -2.82
N LEU A 383 5.44 10.28 -2.11
CA LEU A 383 3.98 10.30 -2.14
C LEU A 383 3.39 10.82 -0.82
N GLU A 384 2.12 11.25 -0.89
CA GLU A 384 1.34 11.75 0.25
C GLU A 384 -0.02 11.06 0.31
N GLY A 385 -0.47 10.71 1.50
CA GLY A 385 -1.79 10.11 1.71
C GLY A 385 -1.88 9.31 3.00
N THR A 386 -3.09 9.01 3.41
CA THR A 386 -3.35 8.00 4.45
C THR A 386 -2.90 6.62 4.00
N SER A 387 -2.78 6.40 2.69
CA SER A 387 -2.17 5.21 2.07
C SER A 387 -0.71 5.01 2.48
N MET A 388 0.04 6.08 2.75
CA MET A 388 1.42 6.03 3.23
C MET A 388 1.48 5.90 4.75
N ALA A 389 0.44 6.33 5.47
CA ALA A 389 0.34 6.19 6.91
C ALA A 389 0.02 4.76 7.36
N ALA A 390 -0.90 4.08 6.67
CA ALA A 390 -1.33 2.72 7.00
C ALA A 390 -0.18 1.70 7.07
N PRO A 391 0.78 1.63 6.13
CA PRO A 391 1.88 0.68 6.21
C PRO A 391 2.85 0.93 7.37
N HIS A 392 2.96 2.16 7.90
CA HIS A 392 3.69 2.41 9.14
C HIS A 392 3.04 1.69 10.32
N VAL A 393 1.71 1.73 10.41
CA VAL A 393 0.97 1.04 11.47
C VAL A 393 0.99 -0.47 11.28
N SER A 394 0.89 -0.94 10.03
CA SER A 394 1.06 -2.36 9.68
C SER A 394 2.42 -2.89 10.17
N GLY A 395 3.48 -2.13 9.94
CA GLY A 395 4.81 -2.50 10.43
C GLY A 395 4.93 -2.44 11.96
N ALA A 396 4.34 -1.44 12.60
CA ALA A 396 4.31 -1.37 14.06
C ALA A 396 3.56 -2.57 14.67
N ALA A 397 2.44 -2.97 14.08
CA ALA A 397 1.69 -4.15 14.49
C ALA A 397 2.53 -5.43 14.32
N ALA A 398 3.22 -5.59 13.18
CA ALA A 398 4.12 -6.72 12.96
C ALA A 398 5.27 -6.78 13.98
N MET A 399 5.80 -5.64 14.41
CA MET A 399 6.85 -5.58 15.44
C MET A 399 6.37 -5.95 16.85
N LEU A 400 5.07 -5.92 17.11
CA LEU A 400 4.45 -6.30 18.38
C LEU A 400 4.08 -7.79 18.43
N MET A 401 4.12 -8.49 17.32
CA MET A 401 3.89 -9.94 17.20
C MET A 401 5.17 -10.73 17.44
#